data_bb887891ae25740604d5fdbd39c00bac
#
_entry.id   bb887891ae25740604d5fdbd39c00bac
#
_cell.length_a   1.000
_cell.length_b   1.000
_cell.length_c   1.000
_cell.angle_alpha   90.00
_cell.angle_beta   90.00
_cell.angle_gamma   90.00
#
_symmetry.space_group_name_H-M   'P 1'
#
loop_
_entity.id
_entity.type
_entity.pdbx_description
1 polymer ?
#
loop_
_entity_poly.entity_id
_entity_poly.type
_entity_poly.pdbx_seq_one_letter_code
_entity_poly.pdbx_strand_id
1 'polypeptide(L)'
;MDEVRLSDTHLNRQGDRMHSIYSLDKTNQAALLEGVALLSRFYWGLAAEGNRDILQGIYLRPFEALKPIVGYEPPDILDELRAINTSFLDEDEIFQYLEQAYVRLFINSRDGITAPLYASCYVAESAPGENAPLMGPPAALMKERFQSKGLSLGDHIHEPPDHLSIELEYLYFLLERGWSDGDAALKDEAVSFAGQIMLPWVVRFQERFVAIETECRFYQLTTAILCAILRFIGASDKP
;
A
#
# COMPACT_ATOMS: atom_id res chain seq x y z
N MET A 1 35.37 -3.57 51.05
CA MET A 1 35.37 -4.42 49.82
C MET A 1 33.97 -5.02 49.70
N ASP A 2 33.06 -4.31 49.13
CA ASP A 2 31.67 -4.73 48.91
C ASP A 2 31.47 -5.01 47.45
N GLU A 3 31.29 -6.29 47.12
CA GLU A 3 30.92 -6.76 45.79
C GLU A 3 29.48 -6.37 45.51
N VAL A 4 29.30 -5.45 44.54
CA VAL A 4 28.01 -5.13 43.97
C VAL A 4 27.65 -6.25 42.98
N ARG A 5 26.73 -7.12 43.39
CA ARG A 5 26.06 -8.07 42.50
C ARG A 5 25.16 -7.31 41.52
N LEU A 6 25.55 -7.26 40.25
CA LEU A 6 24.68 -6.92 39.14
C LEU A 6 23.63 -8.04 39.00
N SER A 7 22.41 -7.75 39.39
CA SER A 7 21.26 -8.60 39.12
C SER A 7 20.94 -8.55 37.65
N ASP A 8 21.15 -9.69 36.96
CA ASP A 8 20.64 -9.97 35.60
C ASP A 8 19.11 -9.82 35.60
N THR A 9 18.63 -8.68 35.11
CA THR A 9 17.24 -8.53 34.69
C THR A 9 17.06 -9.28 33.38
N HIS A 10 16.72 -10.55 33.43
CA HIS A 10 16.14 -11.29 32.34
C HIS A 10 14.83 -10.60 31.95
N LEU A 11 14.92 -9.68 30.99
CA LEU A 11 13.76 -9.17 30.27
C LEU A 11 13.06 -10.35 29.60
N ASN A 12 11.86 -10.61 30.08
CA ASN A 12 10.93 -11.63 29.64
C ASN A 12 10.54 -11.39 28.16
N ARG A 13 11.30 -11.96 27.23
CA ARG A 13 10.97 -12.00 25.79
C ARG A 13 9.99 -13.14 25.51
N GLN A 14 8.87 -13.15 26.20
CA GLN A 14 7.72 -14.00 25.88
C GLN A 14 6.58 -13.08 25.40
N GLY A 15 6.36 -13.03 24.08
CA GLY A 15 5.07 -12.55 23.57
C GLY A 15 5.03 -11.78 22.26
N ASP A 16 6.13 -11.48 21.60
CA ASP A 16 6.02 -10.95 20.23
C ASP A 16 6.22 -12.10 19.24
N ARG A 17 5.17 -12.86 18.97
CA ARG A 17 5.12 -13.64 17.74
C ARG A 17 5.04 -12.63 16.63
N MET A 18 6.17 -12.32 15.99
CA MET A 18 6.15 -11.57 14.75
C MET A 18 5.26 -12.33 13.78
N HIS A 19 4.08 -11.76 13.51
CA HIS A 19 3.20 -12.30 12.49
C HIS A 19 3.94 -12.20 11.16
N SER A 20 3.93 -13.28 10.39
CA SER A 20 4.59 -13.37 9.09
C SER A 20 3.59 -13.87 8.07
N ILE A 21 3.71 -13.45 6.81
CA ILE A 21 2.82 -13.92 5.74
C ILE A 21 2.85 -15.45 5.59
N TYR A 22 3.91 -16.11 6.04
CA TYR A 22 4.02 -17.58 6.01
C TYR A 22 3.15 -18.27 7.05
N SER A 23 2.77 -17.58 8.14
CA SER A 23 2.04 -18.13 9.27
C SER A 23 0.63 -17.55 9.46
N LEU A 24 0.19 -16.65 8.55
CA LEU A 24 -1.16 -16.11 8.62
C LEU A 24 -2.22 -17.19 8.43
N ASP A 25 -3.24 -17.15 9.28
CA ASP A 25 -4.45 -17.95 9.10
C ASP A 25 -5.29 -17.45 7.91
N LYS A 26 -6.26 -18.25 7.48
CA LYS A 26 -7.10 -17.98 6.32
C LYS A 26 -7.88 -16.67 6.41
N THR A 27 -8.31 -16.28 7.61
CA THR A 27 -9.04 -15.03 7.84
C THR A 27 -8.13 -13.83 7.60
N ASN A 28 -6.93 -13.86 8.15
CA ASN A 28 -5.95 -12.80 7.98
C ASN A 28 -5.37 -12.75 6.57
N GLN A 29 -5.20 -13.92 5.89
CA GLN A 29 -4.86 -13.97 4.47
C GLN A 29 -5.93 -13.27 3.61
N ALA A 30 -7.21 -13.58 3.85
CA ALA A 30 -8.33 -12.95 3.14
C ALA A 30 -8.38 -11.44 3.37
N ALA A 31 -8.22 -10.99 4.63
CA ALA A 31 -8.18 -9.56 4.95
C ALA A 31 -7.02 -8.83 4.26
N LEU A 32 -5.83 -9.46 4.19
CA LEU A 32 -4.67 -8.87 3.51
C LEU A 32 -4.90 -8.76 2.00
N LEU A 33 -5.44 -9.80 1.37
CA LEU A 33 -5.78 -9.78 -0.05
C LEU A 33 -6.82 -8.71 -0.35
N GLU A 34 -7.89 -8.63 0.46
CA GLU A 34 -8.93 -7.61 0.30
C GLU A 34 -8.37 -6.20 0.49
N GLY A 35 -7.52 -5.99 1.49
CA GLY A 35 -6.85 -4.71 1.73
C GLY A 35 -5.97 -4.27 0.57
N VAL A 36 -5.15 -5.17 0.00
CA VAL A 36 -4.31 -4.89 -1.18
C VAL A 36 -5.18 -4.58 -2.40
N ALA A 37 -6.25 -5.35 -2.64
CA ALA A 37 -7.17 -5.11 -3.75
C ALA A 37 -7.91 -3.77 -3.62
N LEU A 38 -8.31 -3.38 -2.40
CA LEU A 38 -8.93 -2.08 -2.15
C LEU A 38 -7.96 -0.93 -2.44
N LEU A 39 -6.71 -1.03 -1.97
CA LEU A 39 -5.69 -0.03 -2.25
C LEU A 39 -5.43 0.08 -3.75
N SER A 40 -5.35 -1.03 -4.50
CA SER A 40 -5.24 -0.97 -5.96
C SER A 40 -6.38 -0.17 -6.57
N ARG A 41 -7.62 -0.43 -6.18
CA ARG A 41 -8.80 0.30 -6.68
C ARG A 41 -8.78 1.79 -6.36
N PHE A 42 -8.32 2.18 -5.17
CA PHE A 42 -8.23 3.60 -4.80
C PHE A 42 -7.26 4.38 -5.70
N TYR A 43 -6.16 3.75 -6.12
CA TYR A 43 -5.18 4.38 -7.00
C TYR A 43 -5.47 4.20 -8.49
N TRP A 44 -6.42 3.36 -8.89
CA TRP A 44 -7.00 3.39 -10.23
C TRP A 44 -7.94 4.58 -10.45
N GLY A 45 -8.40 5.18 -9.38
CA GLY A 45 -9.50 6.13 -9.35
C GLY A 45 -10.81 5.47 -8.97
N LEU A 46 -11.62 6.21 -8.24
CA LEU A 46 -12.89 5.71 -7.73
C LEU A 46 -13.92 5.66 -8.85
N ALA A 47 -14.51 4.49 -9.06
CA ALA A 47 -15.70 4.35 -9.89
C ALA A 47 -16.96 4.61 -9.06
N ALA A 48 -18.00 5.17 -9.68
CA ALA A 48 -19.26 5.49 -9.01
C ALA A 48 -19.90 4.29 -8.27
N GLU A 49 -19.67 3.10 -8.76
CA GLU A 49 -20.21 1.85 -8.21
C GLU A 49 -19.64 1.46 -6.83
N GLY A 50 -18.49 2.00 -6.44
CA GLY A 50 -17.86 1.73 -5.13
C GLY A 50 -18.17 2.76 -4.03
N ASN A 51 -18.85 3.84 -4.35
CA ASN A 51 -19.02 4.99 -3.45
C ASN A 51 -19.86 4.66 -2.21
N ARG A 52 -20.85 3.78 -2.38
CA ARG A 52 -21.70 3.32 -1.25
C ARG A 52 -20.85 2.63 -0.18
N ASP A 53 -19.93 1.77 -0.57
CA ASP A 53 -19.07 1.04 0.37
C ASP A 53 -18.13 1.99 1.11
N ILE A 54 -17.69 3.07 0.43
CA ILE A 54 -16.89 4.12 1.04
C ILE A 54 -17.74 4.93 2.02
N LEU A 55 -18.88 5.43 1.61
CA LEU A 55 -19.79 6.21 2.48
C LEU A 55 -20.20 5.42 3.73
N GLN A 56 -20.48 4.12 3.58
CA GLN A 56 -20.84 3.25 4.70
C GLN A 56 -19.65 2.76 5.53
N GLY A 57 -18.41 3.09 5.14
CA GLY A 57 -17.20 2.64 5.83
C GLY A 57 -16.92 1.15 5.71
N ILE A 58 -17.59 0.43 4.80
CA ILE A 58 -17.43 -1.03 4.60
C ILE A 58 -15.99 -1.37 4.22
N TYR A 59 -15.35 -0.52 3.42
CA TYR A 59 -13.96 -0.67 3.00
C TYR A 59 -12.94 -0.67 4.16
N LEU A 60 -13.32 -0.21 5.35
CA LEU A 60 -12.43 -0.22 6.53
C LEU A 60 -12.27 -1.62 7.14
N ARG A 61 -13.22 -2.52 6.91
CA ARG A 61 -13.24 -3.87 7.53
C ARG A 61 -11.94 -4.67 7.38
N PRO A 62 -11.35 -4.81 6.19
CA PRO A 62 -10.10 -5.54 6.06
C PRO A 62 -8.95 -4.84 6.80
N PHE A 63 -8.90 -3.52 6.81
CA PHE A 63 -7.88 -2.77 7.55
C PHE A 63 -8.08 -2.87 9.07
N GLU A 64 -9.32 -2.90 9.55
CA GLU A 64 -9.63 -3.16 10.96
C GLU A 64 -9.17 -4.56 11.38
N ALA A 65 -9.42 -5.57 10.54
CA ALA A 65 -8.96 -6.94 10.80
C ALA A 65 -7.44 -7.05 10.81
N LEU A 66 -6.75 -6.29 9.98
CA LEU A 66 -5.28 -6.28 9.89
C LEU A 66 -4.59 -5.46 10.98
N LYS A 67 -5.29 -4.51 11.64
CA LYS A 67 -4.71 -3.61 12.63
C LYS A 67 -3.88 -4.31 13.71
N PRO A 68 -4.33 -5.45 14.30
CA PRO A 68 -3.55 -6.16 15.33
C PRO A 68 -2.25 -6.78 14.83
N ILE A 69 -2.13 -7.02 13.53
CA ILE A 69 -1.04 -7.75 12.89
C ILE A 69 -0.05 -6.78 12.25
N VAL A 70 -0.57 -5.81 11.49
CA VAL A 70 0.23 -4.88 10.71
C VAL A 70 0.73 -3.70 11.56
N GLY A 71 -0.13 -3.20 12.49
CA GLY A 71 0.16 -2.00 13.26
C GLY A 71 0.24 -0.76 12.38
N TYR A 72 -0.74 0.15 12.51
CA TYR A 72 -0.75 1.38 11.72
C TYR A 72 -0.18 2.57 12.47
N GLU A 73 0.50 3.44 11.75
CA GLU A 73 1.00 4.72 12.23
C GLU A 73 0.46 5.86 11.34
N PRO A 74 -0.26 6.84 11.90
CA PRO A 74 -0.65 6.97 13.30
C PRO A 74 -1.71 5.94 13.74
N PRO A 75 -1.81 5.62 15.04
CA PRO A 75 -2.68 4.54 15.54
C PRO A 75 -4.19 4.81 15.37
N ASP A 76 -4.57 6.06 15.17
CA ASP A 76 -5.95 6.54 14.96
C ASP A 76 -6.35 6.68 13.48
N ILE A 77 -5.51 6.23 12.57
CA ILE A 77 -5.69 6.36 11.11
C ILE A 77 -7.05 5.87 10.61
N LEU A 78 -7.57 4.78 11.19
CA LEU A 78 -8.88 4.24 10.83
C LEU A 78 -10.02 5.12 11.35
N ASP A 79 -9.84 5.77 12.49
CA ASP A 79 -10.82 6.69 13.05
C ASP A 79 -10.88 8.00 12.24
N GLU A 80 -9.73 8.47 11.74
CA GLU A 80 -9.67 9.60 10.82
C GLU A 80 -10.37 9.26 9.48
N LEU A 81 -10.13 8.09 8.91
CA LEU A 81 -10.85 7.66 7.69
C LEU A 81 -12.35 7.55 7.93
N ARG A 82 -12.76 7.03 9.08
CA ARG A 82 -14.19 6.95 9.46
C ARG A 82 -14.80 8.33 9.62
N ALA A 83 -14.05 9.29 10.18
CA ALA A 83 -14.50 10.68 10.31
C ALA A 83 -14.72 11.34 8.94
N ILE A 84 -13.86 11.06 7.94
CA ILE A 84 -14.08 11.53 6.56
C ILE A 84 -15.42 11.00 6.03
N ASN A 85 -15.68 9.69 6.16
CA ASN A 85 -16.92 9.10 5.65
C ASN A 85 -18.17 9.73 6.27
N THR A 86 -18.15 9.97 7.58
CA THR A 86 -19.31 10.54 8.30
C THR A 86 -19.51 12.03 8.07
N SER A 87 -18.59 12.69 7.36
CA SER A 87 -18.72 14.12 7.02
C SER A 87 -19.63 14.37 5.82
N PHE A 88 -20.04 13.32 5.09
CA PHE A 88 -20.86 13.42 3.89
C PHE A 88 -22.24 12.83 4.12
N LEU A 89 -23.24 13.41 3.44
CA LEU A 89 -24.64 13.01 3.56
C LEU A 89 -25.02 11.92 2.54
N ASP A 90 -24.40 11.94 1.37
CA ASP A 90 -24.72 11.02 0.29
C ASP A 90 -23.48 10.58 -0.52
N GLU A 91 -23.71 9.64 -1.46
CA GLU A 91 -22.70 9.03 -2.29
C GLU A 91 -22.09 9.99 -3.31
N ASP A 92 -22.83 10.97 -3.78
CA ASP A 92 -22.37 11.92 -4.78
C ASP A 92 -21.43 12.95 -4.16
N GLU A 93 -21.72 13.41 -2.94
CA GLU A 93 -20.85 14.35 -2.22
C GLU A 93 -19.48 13.74 -1.92
N ILE A 94 -19.44 12.52 -1.36
CA ILE A 94 -18.17 11.87 -1.06
C ILE A 94 -17.40 11.52 -2.34
N PHE A 95 -18.09 11.12 -3.41
CA PHE A 95 -17.45 10.86 -4.70
C PHE A 95 -16.78 12.12 -5.25
N GLN A 96 -17.51 13.22 -5.35
CA GLN A 96 -16.96 14.48 -5.84
C GLN A 96 -15.74 14.94 -5.02
N TYR A 97 -15.82 14.80 -3.70
CA TYR A 97 -14.71 15.15 -2.81
C TYR A 97 -13.46 14.32 -3.09
N LEU A 98 -13.62 13.00 -3.20
CA LEU A 98 -12.51 12.08 -3.46
C LEU A 98 -11.97 12.19 -4.89
N GLU A 99 -12.85 12.37 -5.89
CA GLU A 99 -12.47 12.58 -7.29
C GLU A 99 -11.67 13.87 -7.47
N GLN A 100 -12.12 14.98 -6.88
CA GLN A 100 -11.38 16.25 -6.93
C GLN A 100 -9.99 16.11 -6.31
N ALA A 101 -9.88 15.40 -5.19
CA ALA A 101 -8.60 15.12 -4.56
C ALA A 101 -7.71 14.23 -5.45
N TYR A 102 -8.27 13.20 -6.08
CA TYR A 102 -7.57 12.32 -7.01
C TYR A 102 -7.00 13.09 -8.20
N VAL A 103 -7.85 13.87 -8.86
CA VAL A 103 -7.43 14.68 -10.02
C VAL A 103 -6.32 15.67 -9.64
N ARG A 104 -6.48 16.37 -8.50
CA ARG A 104 -5.49 17.34 -8.01
C ARG A 104 -4.16 16.72 -7.65
N LEU A 105 -4.16 15.54 -7.07
CA LEU A 105 -2.94 14.87 -6.59
C LEU A 105 -2.21 14.13 -7.71
N PHE A 106 -2.94 13.41 -8.56
CA PHE A 106 -2.38 12.38 -9.44
C PHE A 106 -2.47 12.68 -10.93
N ILE A 107 -3.41 13.53 -11.36
CA ILE A 107 -3.65 13.78 -12.78
C ILE A 107 -3.13 15.14 -13.22
N ASN A 108 -3.59 16.19 -12.57
CA ASN A 108 -3.26 17.55 -12.99
C ASN A 108 -3.38 18.55 -11.84
N SER A 109 -2.31 19.33 -11.63
CA SER A 109 -2.34 20.53 -10.80
C SER A 109 -1.75 21.71 -11.56
N ARG A 110 -1.92 22.93 -11.05
CA ARG A 110 -1.45 24.16 -11.67
C ARG A 110 0.08 24.13 -11.93
N ASP A 111 0.83 23.38 -11.10
CA ASP A 111 2.29 23.30 -11.13
C ASP A 111 2.81 21.93 -11.61
N GLY A 112 1.97 21.14 -12.28
CA GLY A 112 2.27 19.78 -12.76
C GLY A 112 1.67 18.69 -11.84
N ILE A 113 1.97 17.41 -12.13
CA ILE A 113 1.48 16.29 -11.32
C ILE A 113 2.19 16.30 -9.97
N THR A 114 1.40 16.43 -8.91
CA THR A 114 1.94 16.60 -7.56
C THR A 114 2.55 15.32 -7.01
N ALA A 115 1.87 14.19 -7.16
CA ALA A 115 2.30 12.89 -6.67
C ALA A 115 2.04 11.80 -7.75
N PRO A 116 2.92 11.66 -8.76
CA PRO A 116 2.76 10.66 -9.82
C PRO A 116 2.63 9.25 -9.24
N LEU A 117 1.73 8.44 -9.82
CA LEU A 117 1.47 7.06 -9.38
C LEU A 117 2.44 6.03 -10.00
N TYR A 118 3.63 6.43 -10.41
CA TYR A 118 4.58 5.58 -11.13
C TYR A 118 5.91 5.48 -10.40
N ALA A 119 6.40 4.25 -10.18
CA ALA A 119 7.68 4.00 -9.50
C ALA A 119 8.84 4.71 -10.20
N SER A 120 8.85 4.81 -11.53
CA SER A 120 9.86 5.53 -12.33
C SER A 120 10.07 6.98 -11.87
N CYS A 121 9.03 7.62 -11.34
CA CYS A 121 9.09 9.01 -10.87
C CYS A 121 9.83 9.19 -9.52
N TYR A 122 10.19 8.08 -8.84
CA TYR A 122 10.77 8.12 -7.49
C TYR A 122 12.14 7.44 -7.38
N VAL A 123 12.59 6.71 -8.39
CA VAL A 123 13.81 5.87 -8.32
C VAL A 123 15.05 6.58 -8.88
N ALA A 124 14.88 7.52 -9.80
CA ALA A 124 16.00 8.30 -10.31
C ALA A 124 16.45 9.33 -9.26
N GLU A 125 17.77 9.49 -9.09
CA GLU A 125 18.39 10.65 -8.44
C GLU A 125 18.22 11.90 -9.35
N SER A 126 16.97 12.27 -9.62
CA SER A 126 16.69 13.52 -10.31
C SER A 126 16.92 14.67 -9.35
N ALA A 127 17.50 15.76 -9.84
CA ALA A 127 17.63 16.97 -9.06
C ALA A 127 16.24 17.44 -8.58
N PRO A 128 16.15 18.11 -7.43
CA PRO A 128 14.88 18.61 -6.93
C PRO A 128 14.18 19.46 -8.02
N GLY A 129 13.00 19.04 -8.47
CA GLY A 129 12.22 19.71 -9.52
C GLY A 129 12.31 19.08 -10.91
N GLU A 130 13.17 18.08 -11.15
CA GLU A 130 13.14 17.30 -12.39
C GLU A 130 12.19 16.11 -12.24
N ASN A 131 11.20 16.03 -13.15
CA ASN A 131 10.36 14.84 -13.26
C ASN A 131 11.17 13.74 -13.94
N ALA A 132 11.43 12.63 -13.26
CA ALA A 132 12.00 11.45 -13.88
C ALA A 132 11.08 10.98 -15.03
N PRO A 133 11.65 10.49 -16.14
CA PRO A 133 10.86 10.08 -17.28
C PRO A 133 9.94 8.90 -16.92
N LEU A 134 8.70 8.95 -17.37
CA LEU A 134 7.80 7.80 -17.41
C LEU A 134 8.45 6.66 -18.22
N MET A 135 8.10 5.40 -17.93
CA MET A 135 8.64 4.23 -18.62
C MET A 135 10.15 4.01 -18.40
N GLY A 136 10.65 4.40 -17.21
CA GLY A 136 12.03 4.14 -16.78
C GLY A 136 12.32 2.67 -16.47
N PRO A 137 13.50 2.37 -15.87
CA PRO A 137 13.89 1.01 -15.48
C PRO A 137 12.85 0.24 -14.67
N PRO A 138 12.11 0.84 -13.71
CA PRO A 138 11.03 0.15 -13.00
C PRO A 138 9.96 -0.45 -13.92
N ALA A 139 9.50 0.30 -14.93
CA ALA A 139 8.51 -0.19 -15.88
C ALA A 139 9.02 -1.40 -16.70
N ALA A 140 10.29 -1.37 -17.11
CA ALA A 140 10.92 -2.50 -17.82
C ALA A 140 10.98 -3.74 -16.92
N LEU A 141 11.41 -3.58 -15.65
CA LEU A 141 11.47 -4.66 -14.67
C LEU A 141 10.09 -5.27 -14.38
N MET A 142 9.04 -4.43 -14.29
CA MET A 142 7.67 -4.94 -14.11
C MET A 142 7.20 -5.75 -15.32
N LYS A 143 7.53 -5.31 -16.54
CA LYS A 143 7.22 -6.06 -17.76
C LYS A 143 7.90 -7.43 -17.78
N GLU A 144 9.16 -7.51 -17.38
CA GLU A 144 9.91 -8.76 -17.26
C GLU A 144 9.27 -9.69 -16.22
N ARG A 145 8.85 -9.17 -15.06
CA ARG A 145 8.15 -9.93 -14.02
C ARG A 145 6.85 -10.54 -14.56
N PHE A 146 6.03 -9.75 -15.23
CA PHE A 146 4.79 -10.27 -15.85
C PHE A 146 5.08 -11.38 -16.84
N GLN A 147 6.03 -11.17 -17.76
CA GLN A 147 6.42 -12.18 -18.76
C GLN A 147 6.92 -13.48 -18.11
N SER A 148 7.70 -13.38 -17.03
CA SER A 148 8.21 -14.56 -16.30
C SER A 148 7.11 -15.41 -15.65
N LYS A 149 5.94 -14.81 -15.39
CA LYS A 149 4.75 -15.49 -14.82
C LYS A 149 3.70 -15.82 -15.87
N GLY A 150 3.96 -15.54 -17.15
CA GLY A 150 2.95 -15.71 -18.22
C GLY A 150 1.78 -14.74 -18.10
N LEU A 151 1.99 -13.60 -17.41
CA LEU A 151 1.00 -12.53 -17.26
C LEU A 151 1.17 -11.49 -18.35
N SER A 152 0.08 -10.83 -18.72
CA SER A 152 0.06 -9.67 -19.59
C SER A 152 -0.95 -8.65 -19.06
N LEU A 153 -0.68 -7.36 -19.28
CA LEU A 153 -1.70 -6.34 -19.06
C LEU A 153 -2.82 -6.52 -20.09
N GLY A 154 -4.07 -6.30 -19.68
CA GLY A 154 -5.20 -6.32 -20.61
C GLY A 154 -5.09 -5.20 -21.65
N ASP A 155 -5.60 -5.44 -22.86
CA ASP A 155 -5.52 -4.50 -24.00
C ASP A 155 -6.14 -3.13 -23.72
N HIS A 156 -7.00 -3.03 -22.70
CA HIS A 156 -7.64 -1.78 -22.28
C HIS A 156 -6.82 -0.99 -21.27
N ILE A 157 -5.72 -1.56 -20.73
CA ILE A 157 -4.83 -0.89 -19.79
C ILE A 157 -3.73 -0.19 -20.58
N HIS A 158 -3.73 1.13 -20.53
CA HIS A 158 -2.77 1.97 -21.23
C HIS A 158 -1.71 2.58 -20.30
N GLU A 159 -1.81 2.28 -19.00
CA GLU A 159 -0.86 2.75 -17.99
C GLU A 159 0.48 2.00 -18.06
N PRO A 160 1.60 2.67 -17.77
CA PRO A 160 2.89 2.03 -17.59
C PRO A 160 2.84 0.88 -16.58
N PRO A 161 3.60 -0.21 -16.77
CA PRO A 161 3.57 -1.37 -15.88
C PRO A 161 3.98 -1.09 -14.42
N ASP A 162 4.69 0.01 -14.17
CA ASP A 162 5.11 0.48 -12.85
C ASP A 162 4.12 1.46 -12.20
N HIS A 163 2.85 1.47 -12.68
CA HIS A 163 1.77 2.16 -12.00
C HIS A 163 1.44 1.48 -10.68
N LEU A 164 1.21 2.26 -9.61
CA LEU A 164 0.97 1.75 -8.25
C LEU A 164 -0.11 0.67 -8.19
N SER A 165 -1.23 0.88 -8.87
CA SER A 165 -2.32 -0.11 -8.90
C SER A 165 -1.90 -1.40 -9.59
N ILE A 166 -1.10 -1.33 -10.66
CA ILE A 166 -0.60 -2.51 -11.38
C ILE A 166 0.38 -3.29 -10.51
N GLU A 167 1.27 -2.59 -9.79
CA GLU A 167 2.17 -3.23 -8.83
C GLU A 167 1.40 -3.89 -7.68
N LEU A 168 0.31 -3.26 -7.19
CA LEU A 168 -0.55 -3.85 -6.15
C LEU A 168 -1.32 -5.09 -6.67
N GLU A 169 -1.78 -5.10 -7.91
CA GLU A 169 -2.39 -6.27 -8.53
C GLU A 169 -1.39 -7.42 -8.68
N TYR A 170 -0.13 -7.10 -9.00
CA TYR A 170 0.93 -8.11 -9.04
C TYR A 170 1.25 -8.66 -7.64
N LEU A 171 1.32 -7.81 -6.62
CA LEU A 171 1.50 -8.23 -5.23
C LEU A 171 0.34 -9.12 -4.77
N TYR A 172 -0.90 -8.74 -5.12
CA TYR A 172 -2.10 -9.56 -4.87
C TYR A 172 -1.96 -10.95 -5.50
N PHE A 173 -1.59 -11.02 -6.78
CA PHE A 173 -1.36 -12.28 -7.49
C PHE A 173 -0.32 -13.16 -6.80
N LEU A 174 0.82 -12.60 -6.39
CA LEU A 174 1.88 -13.35 -5.70
C LEU A 174 1.40 -13.95 -4.38
N LEU A 175 0.67 -13.16 -3.58
CA LEU A 175 0.13 -13.60 -2.29
C LEU A 175 -0.97 -14.63 -2.47
N GLU A 176 -1.94 -14.37 -3.33
CA GLU A 176 -3.07 -15.26 -3.58
C GLU A 176 -2.60 -16.64 -4.07
N ARG A 177 -1.75 -16.65 -5.11
CA ARG A 177 -1.22 -17.90 -5.67
C ARG A 177 -0.24 -18.58 -4.70
N GLY A 178 0.60 -17.81 -4.02
CA GLY A 178 1.52 -18.34 -3.02
C GLY A 178 0.81 -19.07 -1.88
N TRP A 179 -0.39 -18.62 -1.50
CA TRP A 179 -1.20 -19.28 -0.46
C TRP A 179 -2.10 -20.39 -1.02
N SER A 180 -2.76 -20.17 -2.17
CA SER A 180 -3.68 -21.16 -2.75
C SER A 180 -2.95 -22.42 -3.22
N ASP A 181 -1.81 -22.24 -3.88
CA ASP A 181 -1.02 -23.34 -4.43
C ASP A 181 0.02 -23.89 -3.43
N GLY A 182 0.19 -23.21 -2.28
CA GLY A 182 1.21 -23.56 -1.29
C GLY A 182 2.64 -23.24 -1.77
N ASP A 183 2.79 -22.39 -2.81
CA ASP A 183 4.07 -22.10 -3.45
C ASP A 183 4.93 -21.14 -2.60
N ALA A 184 6.02 -21.69 -2.04
CA ALA A 184 6.96 -20.92 -1.23
C ALA A 184 7.72 -19.87 -2.05
N ALA A 185 8.02 -20.14 -3.33
CA ALA A 185 8.77 -19.22 -4.18
C ALA A 185 7.94 -17.96 -4.49
N LEU A 186 6.63 -18.09 -4.70
CA LEU A 186 5.74 -16.95 -4.88
C LEU A 186 5.62 -16.11 -3.60
N LYS A 187 5.56 -16.74 -2.43
CA LYS A 187 5.58 -16.02 -1.14
C LYS A 187 6.89 -15.27 -0.92
N ASP A 188 8.03 -15.88 -1.24
CA ASP A 188 9.33 -15.23 -1.16
C ASP A 188 9.43 -14.04 -2.11
N GLU A 189 8.89 -14.19 -3.31
CA GLU A 189 8.83 -13.10 -4.28
C GLU A 189 7.91 -11.98 -3.79
N ALA A 190 6.77 -12.29 -3.15
CA ALA A 190 5.89 -11.28 -2.53
C ALA A 190 6.63 -10.48 -1.46
N VAL A 191 7.39 -11.14 -0.58
CA VAL A 191 8.23 -10.49 0.46
C VAL A 191 9.25 -9.57 -0.17
N SER A 192 10.04 -10.07 -1.14
CA SER A 192 11.05 -9.27 -1.82
C SER A 192 10.42 -8.11 -2.61
N PHE A 193 9.32 -8.36 -3.31
CA PHE A 193 8.63 -7.34 -4.10
C PHE A 193 8.06 -6.23 -3.23
N ALA A 194 7.36 -6.57 -2.15
CA ALA A 194 6.83 -5.58 -1.22
C ALA A 194 7.94 -4.77 -0.53
N GLY A 195 8.95 -5.45 0.03
CA GLY A 195 9.97 -4.81 0.86
C GLY A 195 11.08 -4.11 0.08
N GLN A 196 11.52 -4.68 -1.04
CA GLN A 196 12.69 -4.19 -1.76
C GLN A 196 12.35 -3.39 -3.03
N ILE A 197 11.18 -3.61 -3.62
CA ILE A 197 10.76 -2.93 -4.85
C ILE A 197 9.74 -1.85 -4.55
N MET A 198 8.59 -2.19 -3.95
CA MET A 198 7.51 -1.23 -3.73
C MET A 198 7.81 -0.25 -2.59
N LEU A 199 8.14 -0.77 -1.40
CA LEU A 199 8.26 0.07 -0.20
C LEU A 199 9.20 1.27 -0.35
N PRO A 200 10.41 1.15 -0.96
CA PRO A 200 11.34 2.27 -1.09
C PRO A 200 10.76 3.48 -1.83
N TRP A 201 10.03 3.24 -2.92
CA TRP A 201 9.45 4.34 -3.68
C TRP A 201 8.10 4.80 -3.12
N VAL A 202 7.29 3.90 -2.54
CA VAL A 202 6.02 4.26 -1.91
C VAL A 202 6.24 5.14 -0.68
N VAL A 203 7.35 4.96 0.06
CA VAL A 203 7.74 5.89 1.14
C VAL A 203 8.03 7.28 0.58
N ARG A 204 8.78 7.40 -0.52
CA ARG A 204 9.04 8.69 -1.18
C ARG A 204 7.76 9.32 -1.75
N PHE A 205 6.85 8.49 -2.27
CA PHE A 205 5.52 8.92 -2.67
C PHE A 205 4.74 9.49 -1.48
N GLN A 206 4.74 8.82 -0.33
CA GLN A 206 4.12 9.31 0.90
C GLN A 206 4.71 10.66 1.34
N GLU A 207 6.03 10.82 1.29
CA GLU A 207 6.71 12.06 1.66
C GLU A 207 6.24 13.27 0.85
N ARG A 208 5.88 13.08 -0.43
CA ARG A 208 5.30 14.15 -1.24
C ARG A 208 3.96 14.64 -0.71
N PHE A 209 3.14 13.79 -0.08
CA PHE A 209 1.89 14.21 0.54
C PHE A 209 2.09 15.08 1.77
N VAL A 210 3.13 14.84 2.55
CA VAL A 210 3.41 15.61 3.77
C VAL A 210 3.70 17.07 3.44
N ALA A 211 4.26 17.33 2.26
CA ALA A 211 4.56 18.68 1.77
C ALA A 211 3.34 19.43 1.21
N ILE A 212 2.18 18.75 1.06
CA ILE A 212 1.00 19.32 0.43
C ILE A 212 -0.06 19.59 1.48
N GLU A 213 -0.43 20.88 1.64
CA GLU A 213 -1.66 21.22 2.34
C GLU A 213 -2.85 20.78 1.49
N THR A 214 -3.55 19.75 1.92
CA THR A 214 -4.75 19.26 1.28
C THR A 214 -5.88 19.15 2.28
N GLU A 215 -7.07 19.59 1.86
CA GLU A 215 -8.29 19.43 2.66
C GLU A 215 -8.71 17.94 2.72
N CYS A 216 -8.37 17.16 1.68
CA CYS A 216 -8.68 15.75 1.60
C CYS A 216 -7.50 14.89 2.06
N ARG A 217 -7.60 14.32 3.25
CA ARG A 217 -6.57 13.42 3.82
C ARG A 217 -6.73 11.96 3.45
N PHE A 218 -7.76 11.58 2.71
CA PHE A 218 -8.06 10.19 2.36
C PHE A 218 -6.85 9.47 1.75
N TYR A 219 -6.24 10.05 0.70
CA TYR A 219 -5.10 9.43 0.02
C TYR A 219 -3.83 9.42 0.88
N GLN A 220 -3.65 10.39 1.75
CA GLN A 220 -2.54 10.39 2.72
C GLN A 220 -2.67 9.22 3.70
N LEU A 221 -3.87 9.03 4.25
CA LEU A 221 -4.16 7.98 5.22
C LEU A 221 -4.09 6.59 4.57
N THR A 222 -4.66 6.41 3.39
CA THR A 222 -4.59 5.13 2.65
C THR A 222 -3.16 4.80 2.23
N THR A 223 -2.32 5.81 1.90
CA THR A 223 -0.90 5.59 1.62
C THR A 223 -0.13 5.18 2.89
N ALA A 224 -0.46 5.73 4.05
CA ALA A 224 0.15 5.31 5.31
C ALA A 224 -0.21 3.84 5.66
N ILE A 225 -1.46 3.43 5.42
CA ILE A 225 -1.87 2.02 5.52
C ILE A 225 -1.08 1.15 4.54
N LEU A 226 -0.94 1.58 3.29
CA LEU A 226 -0.14 0.87 2.28
C LEU A 226 1.30 0.67 2.75
N CYS A 227 1.96 1.73 3.23
CA CYS A 227 3.32 1.63 3.77
C CYS A 227 3.43 0.63 4.91
N ALA A 228 2.45 0.59 5.82
CA ALA A 228 2.42 -0.37 6.92
C ALA A 228 2.26 -1.82 6.41
N ILE A 229 1.36 -2.05 5.46
CA ILE A 229 1.16 -3.36 4.82
C ILE A 229 2.44 -3.81 4.10
N LEU A 230 3.07 -2.93 3.32
CA LEU A 230 4.31 -3.28 2.61
C LEU A 230 5.46 -3.59 3.57
N ARG A 231 5.58 -2.85 4.70
CA ARG A 231 6.56 -3.16 5.76
C ARG A 231 6.28 -4.53 6.39
N PHE A 232 5.02 -4.81 6.72
CA PHE A 232 4.63 -6.10 7.28
C PHE A 232 4.99 -7.27 6.35
N ILE A 233 4.63 -7.17 5.06
CA ILE A 233 4.96 -8.21 4.07
C ILE A 233 6.48 -8.31 3.92
N GLY A 234 7.17 -7.19 3.70
CA GLY A 234 8.60 -7.14 3.41
C GLY A 234 9.50 -7.56 4.59
N ALA A 235 9.01 -7.46 5.83
CA ALA A 235 9.71 -7.91 7.03
C ALA A 235 9.41 -9.38 7.41
N SER A 236 8.60 -10.08 6.60
CA SER A 236 8.20 -11.46 6.89
C SER A 236 9.37 -12.43 6.70
N ASP A 237 9.77 -13.07 7.78
CA ASP A 237 10.81 -14.10 7.75
C ASP A 237 10.21 -15.49 7.46
N LYS A 238 11.00 -16.32 6.76
CA LYS A 238 10.68 -17.73 6.60
C LYS A 238 10.77 -18.45 7.96
N PRO A 239 9.87 -19.40 8.20
CA PRO A 239 9.95 -20.26 9.39
C PRO A 239 11.17 -21.16 9.37
#